data_df42eefcf3084e83f07f6223a80303b1
#
_entry.id   df42eefcf3084e83f07f6223a80303b1
#
_cell.length_a   1.000
_cell.length_b   1.000
_cell.length_c   1.000
_cell.angle_alpha   90.00
_cell.angle_beta   90.00
_cell.angle_gamma   90.00
#
_symmetry.space_group_name_H-M   'P 1'
#
loop_
_entity.id
_entity.type
_entity.pdbx_description
1 polymer ?
#
loop_
_entity_poly.entity_id
_entity_poly.type
_entity_poly.pdbx_seq_one_letter_code
_entity_poly.pdbx_strand_id
1 'polypeptide(L)'
;EWNELPRGRSKFTGTELYGGDLLGVEQHLDHINDLGVNGIYFTPFFPARSNHRYDASSFTEVDPILGGNKALFSLVKKANKLGIRIMGDLTSNHCGAGHPWLAKAKKSKSAKERSYFYWDKSVKHGYVGWWGLASLPKLNFNSVALKNEMYKGKNSIVRTWISPKFGMSGWRIDVGNMTGRLGADDLHDDVMHGIRQAMNESNPDAWLVAENGDFVASDLNGLGWHG
;
A
#
# COMPACT_ATOMS: atom_id res chain seq x y z
N GLU A 1 -5.58 -8.85 26.01
CA GLU A 1 -4.74 -8.34 27.10
C GLU A 1 -3.26 -8.52 26.78
N TRP A 2 -2.36 -7.73 27.42
CA TRP A 2 -0.92 -7.76 27.12
C TRP A 2 -0.27 -9.15 27.25
N ASN A 3 -0.73 -9.93 28.20
CA ASN A 3 -0.22 -11.29 28.45
C ASN A 3 -1.04 -12.40 27.78
N GLU A 4 -2.00 -12.05 26.92
CA GLU A 4 -2.79 -13.03 26.22
C GLU A 4 -1.97 -13.72 25.13
N LEU A 5 -1.87 -15.04 25.21
CA LEU A 5 -1.15 -15.82 24.20
C LEU A 5 -1.96 -15.93 22.90
N PRO A 6 -1.31 -15.85 21.74
CA PRO A 6 -1.99 -16.07 20.48
C PRO A 6 -2.59 -17.48 20.41
N ARG A 7 -3.75 -17.58 19.78
CA ARG A 7 -4.38 -18.88 19.51
C ARG A 7 -3.52 -19.70 18.56
N GLY A 8 -3.57 -21.01 18.68
CA GLY A 8 -2.89 -21.90 17.75
C GLY A 8 -3.41 -21.75 16.32
N ARG A 9 -2.66 -22.25 15.32
CA ARG A 9 -3.06 -22.21 13.91
C ARG A 9 -4.46 -22.79 13.70
N SER A 10 -5.32 -22.04 13.03
CA SER A 10 -6.67 -22.39 12.67
C SER A 10 -7.04 -21.81 11.31
N LYS A 11 -8.22 -22.18 10.77
CA LYS A 11 -8.78 -21.55 9.57
C LYS A 11 -9.07 -20.06 9.74
N PHE A 12 -9.06 -19.55 10.96
CA PHE A 12 -9.33 -18.13 11.28
C PHE A 12 -8.05 -17.32 11.51
N THR A 13 -6.87 -17.95 11.56
CA THR A 13 -5.60 -17.28 11.87
C THR A 13 -5.37 -16.01 11.03
N GLY A 14 -5.74 -16.03 9.74
CA GLY A 14 -5.58 -14.88 8.84
C GLY A 14 -6.56 -13.71 9.09
N THR A 15 -7.52 -13.87 9.99
CA THR A 15 -8.56 -12.85 10.33
C THR A 15 -8.60 -12.51 11.80
N GLU A 16 -7.80 -13.17 12.64
CA GLU A 16 -7.73 -12.89 14.08
C GLU A 16 -6.96 -11.59 14.34
N LEU A 17 -7.50 -10.76 15.23
CA LEU A 17 -6.91 -9.49 15.65
C LEU A 17 -6.57 -9.55 17.13
N TYR A 18 -5.39 -9.09 17.50
CA TYR A 18 -4.86 -9.13 18.87
C TYR A 18 -4.72 -7.76 19.53
N GLY A 19 -5.22 -6.71 18.89
CA GLY A 19 -5.13 -5.34 19.35
C GLY A 19 -3.92 -4.61 18.79
N GLY A 20 -3.70 -3.40 19.31
CA GLY A 20 -2.73 -2.46 18.77
C GLY A 20 -3.35 -1.59 17.67
N ASP A 21 -3.15 -0.27 17.80
CA ASP A 21 -3.63 0.72 16.85
C ASP A 21 -2.68 1.92 16.75
N LEU A 22 -3.01 2.88 15.88
CA LEU A 22 -2.18 4.07 15.68
C LEU A 22 -2.17 5.00 16.89
N LEU A 23 -3.22 4.99 17.71
CA LEU A 23 -3.26 5.77 18.96
C LEU A 23 -2.31 5.17 19.99
N GLY A 24 -2.25 3.85 20.08
CA GLY A 24 -1.28 3.16 20.94
C GLY A 24 0.16 3.48 20.54
N VAL A 25 0.48 3.51 19.25
CA VAL A 25 1.80 3.95 18.78
C VAL A 25 2.07 5.42 19.16
N GLU A 26 1.08 6.29 18.97
CA GLU A 26 1.19 7.70 19.32
C GLU A 26 1.49 7.91 20.81
N GLN A 27 0.88 7.10 21.68
CA GLN A 27 1.11 7.15 23.13
C GLN A 27 2.51 6.69 23.54
N HIS A 28 3.18 5.90 22.71
CA HIS A 28 4.50 5.34 22.98
C HIS A 28 5.63 5.99 22.16
N LEU A 29 5.37 7.13 21.49
CA LEU A 29 6.37 7.83 20.70
C LEU A 29 7.60 8.26 21.51
N ASP A 30 7.44 8.61 22.79
CA ASP A 30 8.56 8.98 23.65
C ASP A 30 9.52 7.78 23.84
N HIS A 31 8.98 6.58 24.10
CA HIS A 31 9.77 5.37 24.17
C HIS A 31 10.50 5.05 22.85
N ILE A 32 9.83 5.22 21.71
CA ILE A 32 10.41 5.02 20.38
C ILE A 32 11.54 6.05 20.14
N ASN A 33 11.33 7.29 20.52
CA ASN A 33 12.33 8.35 20.43
C ASN A 33 13.56 8.07 21.31
N ASP A 34 13.36 7.57 22.53
CA ASP A 34 14.44 7.20 23.47
C ASP A 34 15.32 6.06 22.93
N LEU A 35 14.79 5.21 22.05
CA LEU A 35 15.56 4.20 21.32
C LEU A 35 16.43 4.79 20.19
N GLY A 36 16.36 6.09 19.92
CA GLY A 36 17.09 6.76 18.85
C GLY A 36 16.52 6.51 17.45
N VAL A 37 15.27 6.09 17.35
CA VAL A 37 14.56 5.84 16.07
C VAL A 37 14.18 7.17 15.43
N ASN A 38 14.49 7.34 14.15
CA ASN A 38 14.16 8.53 13.36
C ASN A 38 13.16 8.25 12.21
N GLY A 39 12.68 7.02 12.10
CA GLY A 39 11.66 6.64 11.13
C GLY A 39 10.88 5.41 11.58
N ILE A 40 9.57 5.42 11.38
CA ILE A 40 8.67 4.31 11.64
C ILE A 40 8.06 3.89 10.30
N TYR A 41 8.23 2.64 9.94
CA TYR A 41 7.55 2.00 8.83
C TYR A 41 6.36 1.19 9.36
N PHE A 42 5.18 1.44 8.81
CA PHE A 42 3.98 0.67 9.09
C PHE A 42 3.71 -0.32 7.97
N THR A 43 3.43 -1.57 8.31
CA THR A 43 2.73 -2.51 7.43
C THR A 43 1.35 -1.95 7.05
N PRO A 44 0.64 -2.52 6.05
CA PRO A 44 -0.56 -1.88 5.53
C PRO A 44 -1.59 -1.51 6.60
N PHE A 45 -2.05 -0.26 6.56
CA PHE A 45 -3.05 0.28 7.48
C PHE A 45 -4.42 0.54 6.84
N PHE A 46 -4.55 0.24 5.55
CA PHE A 46 -5.82 0.36 4.83
C PHE A 46 -6.83 -0.71 5.25
N PRO A 47 -8.14 -0.50 5.06
CA PRO A 47 -9.15 -1.53 5.28
C PRO A 47 -8.85 -2.78 4.46
N ALA A 48 -8.98 -3.95 5.07
CA ALA A 48 -8.72 -5.23 4.44
C ALA A 48 -9.57 -6.33 5.09
N ARG A 49 -9.62 -7.51 4.48
CA ARG A 49 -10.30 -8.67 5.05
C ARG A 49 -9.39 -9.55 5.90
N SER A 50 -8.08 -9.48 5.64
CA SER A 50 -7.06 -10.21 6.39
C SER A 50 -6.44 -9.34 7.48
N ASN A 51 -5.84 -9.99 8.48
CA ASN A 51 -5.08 -9.29 9.51
C ASN A 51 -3.74 -8.75 9.04
N HIS A 52 -3.14 -9.31 7.97
CA HIS A 52 -1.93 -8.79 7.34
C HIS A 52 -2.19 -7.55 6.47
N ARG A 53 -3.42 -7.32 6.01
CA ARG A 53 -3.90 -6.15 5.27
C ARG A 53 -3.33 -5.91 3.87
N TYR A 54 -2.51 -6.84 3.33
CA TYR A 54 -2.03 -6.74 1.95
C TYR A 54 -3.13 -6.96 0.89
N ASP A 55 -4.31 -7.40 1.29
CA ASP A 55 -5.53 -7.45 0.48
C ASP A 55 -6.42 -6.21 0.67
N ALA A 56 -5.83 -5.01 0.49
CA ALA A 56 -6.52 -3.74 0.72
C ALA A 56 -7.85 -3.63 -0.03
N SER A 57 -8.92 -3.30 0.67
CA SER A 57 -10.25 -3.04 0.12
C SER A 57 -10.55 -1.55 -0.09
N SER A 58 -9.65 -0.67 0.33
CA SER A 58 -9.63 0.76 0.06
C SER A 58 -8.18 1.24 0.08
N PHE A 59 -7.87 2.34 -0.63
CA PHE A 59 -6.60 3.07 -0.54
C PHE A 59 -6.80 4.53 -0.12
N THR A 60 -8.03 4.90 0.21
CA THR A 60 -8.39 6.30 0.47
C THR A 60 -8.70 6.60 1.92
N GLU A 61 -8.62 5.59 2.78
CA GLU A 61 -8.88 5.73 4.22
C GLU A 61 -8.03 4.75 5.03
N VAL A 62 -7.70 5.13 6.24
CA VAL A 62 -7.13 4.23 7.25
C VAL A 62 -8.25 3.40 7.83
N ASP A 63 -8.00 2.11 8.07
CA ASP A 63 -8.97 1.22 8.68
C ASP A 63 -9.49 1.81 10.01
N PRO A 64 -10.83 1.93 10.19
CA PRO A 64 -11.41 2.42 11.44
C PRO A 64 -10.94 1.65 12.68
N ILE A 65 -10.63 0.36 12.54
CA ILE A 65 -10.13 -0.48 13.64
C ILE A 65 -8.76 -0.05 14.15
N LEU A 66 -7.98 0.65 13.29
CA LEU A 66 -6.68 1.23 13.63
C LEU A 66 -6.79 2.69 14.08
N GLY A 67 -8.01 3.23 14.22
CA GLY A 67 -8.29 4.61 14.63
C GLY A 67 -8.61 5.56 13.47
N GLY A 68 -8.61 5.06 12.22
CA GLY A 68 -8.99 5.83 11.04
C GLY A 68 -8.03 6.98 10.71
N ASN A 69 -8.43 7.83 9.74
CA ASN A 69 -7.61 8.94 9.24
C ASN A 69 -7.20 9.95 10.35
N LYS A 70 -8.04 10.13 11.36
CA LYS A 70 -7.75 11.07 12.47
C LYS A 70 -6.57 10.58 13.32
N ALA A 71 -6.49 9.28 13.59
CA ALA A 71 -5.40 8.71 14.37
C ALA A 71 -4.07 8.81 13.61
N LEU A 72 -4.05 8.48 12.29
CA LEU A 72 -2.86 8.65 11.48
C LEU A 72 -2.39 10.11 11.44
N PHE A 73 -3.32 11.05 11.22
CA PHE A 73 -2.99 12.48 11.20
C PHE A 73 -2.38 12.95 12.53
N SER A 74 -2.96 12.54 13.67
CA SER A 74 -2.45 12.89 15.00
C SER A 74 -1.06 12.32 15.23
N LEU A 75 -0.88 11.04 14.93
CA LEU A 75 0.40 10.33 15.06
C LEU A 75 1.50 11.00 14.21
N VAL A 76 1.23 11.24 12.91
CA VAL A 76 2.21 11.89 12.01
C VAL A 76 2.60 13.27 12.55
N LYS A 77 1.63 14.05 13.00
CA LYS A 77 1.88 15.38 13.55
C LYS A 77 2.76 15.34 14.81
N LYS A 78 2.55 14.37 15.70
CA LYS A 78 3.38 14.20 16.91
C LYS A 78 4.76 13.65 16.57
N ALA A 79 4.84 12.63 15.73
CA ALA A 79 6.11 12.04 15.30
C ALA A 79 7.03 13.07 14.64
N ASN A 80 6.49 13.90 13.74
CA ASN A 80 7.24 14.97 13.08
C ASN A 80 7.83 15.99 14.07
N LYS A 81 7.16 16.28 15.21
CA LYS A 81 7.72 17.16 16.26
C LYS A 81 8.93 16.55 16.95
N LEU A 82 9.03 15.22 16.98
CA LEU A 82 10.15 14.47 17.53
C LEU A 82 11.23 14.16 16.48
N GLY A 83 11.08 14.65 15.25
CA GLY A 83 11.96 14.31 14.14
C GLY A 83 11.81 12.89 13.59
N ILE A 84 10.71 12.19 13.97
CA ILE A 84 10.44 10.83 13.54
C ILE A 84 9.58 10.85 12.28
N ARG A 85 10.08 10.25 11.21
CA ARG A 85 9.40 10.11 9.93
C ARG A 85 8.42 8.94 9.94
N ILE A 86 7.27 9.09 9.28
CA ILE A 86 6.27 8.02 9.15
C ILE A 86 6.19 7.57 7.70
N MET A 87 6.41 6.29 7.46
CA MET A 87 6.31 5.64 6.15
C MET A 87 5.23 4.56 6.19
N GLY A 88 4.37 4.52 5.17
CA GLY A 88 3.35 3.48 5.01
C GLY A 88 3.76 2.41 4.00
N ASP A 89 2.92 1.39 3.87
CA ASP A 89 3.04 0.30 2.90
C ASP A 89 1.94 0.43 1.84
N LEU A 90 2.33 0.36 0.57
CA LEU A 90 1.42 0.44 -0.57
C LEU A 90 1.49 -0.81 -1.42
N THR A 91 0.39 -1.56 -1.47
CA THR A 91 0.23 -2.72 -2.37
C THR A 91 -0.10 -2.27 -3.79
N SER A 92 0.90 -1.79 -4.54
CA SER A 92 0.69 -1.33 -5.92
C SER A 92 0.59 -2.48 -6.93
N ASN A 93 1.06 -3.68 -6.58
CA ASN A 93 1.02 -4.85 -7.45
C ASN A 93 -0.38 -5.47 -7.58
N HIS A 94 -1.19 -5.41 -6.55
CA HIS A 94 -2.53 -6.00 -6.44
C HIS A 94 -3.39 -5.22 -5.45
N CYS A 95 -4.69 -5.48 -5.44
CA CYS A 95 -5.58 -5.05 -4.37
C CYS A 95 -6.30 -6.25 -3.75
N GLY A 96 -7.12 -6.05 -2.75
CA GLY A 96 -7.98 -7.10 -2.21
C GLY A 96 -9.19 -7.37 -3.12
N ALA A 97 -9.67 -8.61 -3.13
CA ALA A 97 -10.93 -8.95 -3.83
C ALA A 97 -12.16 -8.23 -3.25
N GLY A 98 -12.04 -7.65 -2.05
CA GLY A 98 -13.04 -6.79 -1.44
C GLY A 98 -13.05 -5.36 -1.94
N HIS A 99 -12.07 -4.96 -2.75
CA HIS A 99 -11.97 -3.59 -3.25
C HIS A 99 -13.14 -3.23 -4.19
N PRO A 100 -13.78 -2.06 -4.05
CA PRO A 100 -14.88 -1.62 -4.92
C PRO A 100 -14.52 -1.59 -6.41
N TRP A 101 -13.25 -1.42 -6.76
CA TRP A 101 -12.80 -1.49 -8.15
C TRP A 101 -13.15 -2.82 -8.81
N LEU A 102 -12.89 -3.95 -8.11
CA LEU A 102 -13.20 -5.26 -8.68
C LEU A 102 -14.71 -5.48 -8.81
N ALA A 103 -15.48 -5.03 -7.82
CA ALA A 103 -16.95 -5.14 -7.87
C ALA A 103 -17.53 -4.37 -9.06
N LYS A 104 -17.09 -3.13 -9.29
CA LYS A 104 -17.49 -2.32 -10.45
C LYS A 104 -17.04 -2.95 -11.76
N ALA A 105 -15.80 -3.42 -11.83
CA ALA A 105 -15.23 -4.09 -13.00
C ALA A 105 -15.99 -5.37 -13.39
N LYS A 106 -16.49 -6.11 -12.41
CA LYS A 106 -17.33 -7.30 -12.64
C LYS A 106 -18.75 -6.95 -13.09
N LYS A 107 -19.31 -5.87 -12.53
CA LYS A 107 -20.68 -5.45 -12.81
C LYS A 107 -20.86 -4.91 -14.23
N SER A 108 -19.85 -4.22 -14.79
CA SER A 108 -19.94 -3.64 -16.12
C SER A 108 -18.63 -3.75 -16.90
N LYS A 109 -18.76 -4.22 -18.16
CA LYS A 109 -17.62 -4.28 -19.09
C LYS A 109 -17.18 -2.89 -19.57
N SER A 110 -18.05 -1.87 -19.47
CA SER A 110 -17.76 -0.47 -19.82
C SER A 110 -17.27 0.37 -18.65
N ALA A 111 -17.24 -0.18 -17.43
CA ALA A 111 -16.68 0.53 -16.28
C ALA A 111 -15.19 0.79 -16.49
N LYS A 112 -14.70 1.98 -16.13
CA LYS A 112 -13.25 2.31 -16.21
C LYS A 112 -12.40 1.29 -15.43
N GLU A 113 -12.93 0.81 -14.31
CA GLU A 113 -12.27 -0.16 -13.46
C GLU A 113 -12.09 -1.54 -14.13
N ARG A 114 -12.81 -1.78 -15.23
CA ARG A 114 -12.62 -3.01 -16.02
C ARG A 114 -11.18 -3.12 -16.55
N SER A 115 -10.57 -2.01 -16.92
CA SER A 115 -9.19 -1.95 -17.39
C SER A 115 -8.14 -2.10 -16.30
N TYR A 116 -8.53 -2.04 -15.01
CA TYR A 116 -7.60 -2.12 -13.88
C TYR A 116 -7.07 -3.52 -13.62
N PHE A 117 -7.66 -4.55 -14.25
CA PHE A 117 -7.38 -5.96 -13.97
C PHE A 117 -7.07 -6.73 -15.25
N TYR A 118 -6.28 -7.78 -15.09
CA TYR A 118 -6.09 -8.80 -16.12
C TYR A 118 -7.20 -9.83 -16.04
N TRP A 119 -7.97 -10.00 -17.12
CA TRP A 119 -9.10 -10.92 -17.20
C TRP A 119 -8.68 -12.21 -17.89
N ASP A 120 -8.94 -13.34 -17.22
CA ASP A 120 -8.63 -14.67 -17.75
C ASP A 120 -9.80 -15.62 -17.47
N LYS A 121 -10.41 -16.12 -18.54
CA LYS A 121 -11.55 -17.06 -18.46
C LYS A 121 -11.12 -18.47 -18.09
N SER A 122 -9.84 -18.81 -18.22
CA SER A 122 -9.30 -20.12 -17.87
C SER A 122 -9.23 -20.35 -16.37
N VAL A 123 -9.19 -19.26 -15.57
CA VAL A 123 -9.18 -19.35 -14.11
C VAL A 123 -10.59 -19.23 -13.54
N LYS A 124 -10.88 -20.01 -12.49
CA LYS A 124 -12.22 -20.12 -11.87
C LYS A 124 -12.86 -18.77 -11.49
N HIS A 125 -12.07 -17.81 -11.02
CA HIS A 125 -12.57 -16.50 -10.59
C HIS A 125 -12.59 -15.45 -11.72
N GLY A 126 -12.09 -15.79 -12.92
CA GLY A 126 -12.22 -15.00 -14.15
C GLY A 126 -11.24 -13.84 -14.30
N TYR A 127 -10.23 -13.72 -13.45
CA TYR A 127 -9.17 -12.70 -13.49
C TYR A 127 -7.86 -13.26 -12.94
N VAL A 128 -6.75 -12.64 -13.30
CA VAL A 128 -5.44 -13.04 -12.79
C VAL A 128 -5.28 -12.54 -11.35
N GLY A 129 -4.94 -13.43 -10.42
CA GLY A 129 -4.56 -13.12 -9.05
C GLY A 129 -3.05 -13.22 -8.86
N TRP A 130 -2.49 -12.40 -7.96
CA TRP A 130 -1.10 -12.54 -7.53
C TRP A 130 -0.89 -13.95 -6.95
N TRP A 131 0.13 -14.67 -7.45
CA TRP A 131 0.34 -16.10 -7.16
C TRP A 131 -0.88 -17.01 -7.39
N GLY A 132 -1.78 -16.63 -8.30
CA GLY A 132 -3.02 -17.37 -8.56
C GLY A 132 -4.10 -17.21 -7.49
N LEU A 133 -3.86 -16.38 -6.48
CA LEU A 133 -4.79 -16.17 -5.36
C LEU A 133 -5.96 -15.28 -5.77
N ALA A 134 -7.18 -15.81 -5.66
CA ALA A 134 -8.41 -15.06 -5.95
C ALA A 134 -8.61 -13.85 -5.01
N SER A 135 -8.02 -13.88 -3.82
CA SER A 135 -8.07 -12.78 -2.85
C SER A 135 -7.26 -11.56 -3.25
N LEU A 136 -6.29 -11.71 -4.19
CA LEU A 136 -5.30 -10.68 -4.56
C LEU A 136 -5.34 -10.38 -6.07
N PRO A 137 -6.42 -9.75 -6.60
CA PRO A 137 -6.51 -9.38 -8.02
C PRO A 137 -5.32 -8.54 -8.47
N LYS A 138 -4.59 -9.02 -9.49
CA LYS A 138 -3.43 -8.35 -10.07
C LYS A 138 -3.85 -7.07 -10.78
N LEU A 139 -3.15 -5.96 -10.51
CA LEU A 139 -3.40 -4.67 -11.13
C LEU A 139 -2.68 -4.54 -12.49
N ASN A 140 -3.40 -4.00 -13.48
CA ASN A 140 -2.94 -3.84 -14.86
C ASN A 140 -2.58 -2.38 -15.16
N PHE A 141 -1.31 -2.07 -15.15
CA PHE A 141 -0.80 -0.72 -15.43
C PHE A 141 -0.75 -0.35 -16.93
N ASN A 142 -1.25 -1.19 -17.86
CA ASN A 142 -1.61 -0.70 -19.19
C ASN A 142 -2.78 0.30 -19.10
N SER A 143 -3.58 0.25 -18.03
CA SER A 143 -4.69 1.17 -17.79
C SER A 143 -4.21 2.57 -17.41
N VAL A 144 -4.44 3.55 -18.31
CA VAL A 144 -4.20 4.97 -18.01
C VAL A 144 -5.05 5.44 -16.82
N ALA A 145 -6.28 4.93 -16.71
CA ALA A 145 -7.17 5.28 -15.62
C ALA A 145 -6.65 4.76 -14.27
N LEU A 146 -6.07 3.55 -14.23
CA LEU A 146 -5.40 3.03 -13.02
C LEU A 146 -4.16 3.88 -12.66
N LYS A 147 -3.31 4.21 -13.63
CA LYS A 147 -2.15 5.08 -13.41
C LYS A 147 -2.56 6.42 -12.80
N ASN A 148 -3.68 6.99 -13.26
CA ASN A 148 -4.20 8.24 -12.70
C ASN A 148 -4.69 8.08 -11.25
N GLU A 149 -5.38 6.98 -10.92
CA GLU A 149 -5.80 6.69 -9.54
C GLU A 149 -4.58 6.45 -8.63
N MET A 150 -3.59 5.70 -9.11
CA MET A 150 -2.48 5.27 -8.28
C MET A 150 -1.45 6.40 -8.05
N TYR A 151 -0.97 7.08 -9.11
CA TYR A 151 0.12 8.05 -8.98
C TYR A 151 0.07 9.27 -9.91
N LYS A 152 -0.49 9.20 -11.14
CA LYS A 152 -0.43 10.35 -12.09
C LYS A 152 -1.40 11.47 -11.74
N GLY A 153 -2.60 11.14 -11.26
CA GLY A 153 -3.63 12.13 -10.95
C GLY A 153 -3.23 13.04 -9.78
N LYS A 154 -3.72 14.30 -9.81
CA LYS A 154 -3.47 15.28 -8.75
C LYS A 154 -3.85 14.77 -7.35
N ASN A 155 -4.94 14.01 -7.26
CA ASN A 155 -5.44 13.42 -6.02
C ASN A 155 -5.20 11.90 -5.98
N SER A 156 -4.12 11.43 -6.62
CA SER A 156 -3.78 10.02 -6.63
C SER A 156 -3.43 9.49 -5.24
N ILE A 157 -3.51 8.19 -5.07
CA ILE A 157 -3.24 7.51 -3.81
C ILE A 157 -1.85 7.88 -3.28
N VAL A 158 -0.82 7.75 -4.13
CA VAL A 158 0.57 8.08 -3.75
C VAL A 158 0.68 9.51 -3.23
N ARG A 159 0.09 10.49 -3.93
CA ARG A 159 0.20 11.91 -3.58
C ARG A 159 -0.59 12.29 -2.33
N THR A 160 -1.78 11.72 -2.18
CA THR A 160 -2.71 12.10 -1.10
C THR A 160 -2.07 11.93 0.28
N TRP A 161 -1.47 10.79 0.54
CA TRP A 161 -0.96 10.45 1.87
C TRP A 161 0.34 11.16 2.25
N ILE A 162 1.17 11.50 1.27
CA ILE A 162 2.40 12.28 1.49
C ILE A 162 2.19 13.80 1.37
N SER A 163 0.98 14.23 0.98
CA SER A 163 0.63 15.65 0.92
C SER A 163 0.68 16.30 2.31
N PRO A 164 0.79 17.64 2.39
CA PRO A 164 0.79 18.35 3.69
C PRO A 164 -0.41 18.05 4.58
N LYS A 165 -1.53 17.60 3.99
CA LYS A 165 -2.74 17.23 4.74
C LYS A 165 -2.51 16.03 5.66
N PHE A 166 -1.83 14.98 5.19
CA PHE A 166 -1.53 13.79 5.99
C PHE A 166 -0.08 13.79 6.50
N GLY A 167 0.85 14.33 5.71
CA GLY A 167 2.22 14.59 6.11
C GLY A 167 3.10 13.35 6.30
N MET A 168 2.71 12.22 5.70
CA MET A 168 3.57 11.04 5.69
C MET A 168 4.87 11.31 4.95
N SER A 169 5.94 10.65 5.37
CA SER A 169 7.30 10.87 4.86
C SER A 169 7.71 9.89 3.77
N GLY A 170 6.84 8.98 3.36
CA GLY A 170 7.18 8.05 2.28
C GLY A 170 6.31 6.82 2.18
N TRP A 171 6.70 5.98 1.21
CA TRP A 171 6.08 4.70 0.92
C TRP A 171 7.13 3.58 0.82
N ARG A 172 6.82 2.44 1.40
CA ARG A 172 7.36 1.15 1.00
C ARG A 172 6.40 0.53 -0.01
N ILE A 173 6.89 0.09 -1.14
CA ILE A 173 6.10 -0.55 -2.19
C ILE A 173 6.18 -2.06 -2.04
N ASP A 174 5.04 -2.66 -1.77
CA ASP A 174 4.87 -4.11 -1.67
C ASP A 174 5.04 -4.77 -3.05
N VAL A 175 5.81 -5.86 -3.10
CA VAL A 175 6.11 -6.58 -4.35
C VAL A 175 6.60 -5.61 -5.45
N GLY A 176 7.52 -4.72 -5.09
CA GLY A 176 7.97 -3.63 -5.96
C GLY A 176 8.48 -4.11 -7.31
N ASN A 177 9.30 -5.17 -7.33
CA ASN A 177 9.86 -5.75 -8.55
C ASN A 177 8.81 -6.32 -9.54
N MET A 178 7.60 -6.66 -9.07
CA MET A 178 6.53 -7.21 -9.92
C MET A 178 5.42 -6.21 -10.21
N THR A 179 5.47 -5.00 -9.62
CA THR A 179 4.51 -3.94 -9.96
C THR A 179 4.70 -3.53 -11.43
N GLY A 180 3.64 -3.66 -12.22
CA GLY A 180 3.66 -3.39 -13.67
C GLY A 180 4.07 -4.59 -14.54
N ARG A 181 4.44 -5.73 -13.96
CA ARG A 181 4.86 -6.93 -14.71
C ARG A 181 3.84 -8.04 -14.66
N LEU A 182 3.50 -8.60 -15.85
CA LEU A 182 2.76 -9.85 -15.98
C LEU A 182 2.95 -10.44 -17.39
N GLY A 183 3.53 -11.64 -17.49
CA GLY A 183 3.76 -12.30 -18.76
C GLY A 183 4.69 -11.47 -19.66
N ALA A 184 4.18 -11.03 -20.81
CA ALA A 184 4.93 -10.18 -21.75
C ALA A 184 4.87 -8.68 -21.38
N ASP A 185 3.98 -8.29 -20.46
CA ASP A 185 3.92 -6.90 -20.00
C ASP A 185 5.07 -6.61 -19.02
N ASP A 186 5.91 -5.66 -19.36
CA ASP A 186 6.95 -5.12 -18.49
C ASP A 186 6.86 -3.58 -18.47
N LEU A 187 6.05 -3.08 -17.57
CA LEU A 187 5.84 -1.65 -17.32
C LEU A 187 6.48 -1.21 -15.98
N HIS A 188 7.38 -2.04 -15.45
CA HIS A 188 7.97 -1.79 -14.14
C HIS A 188 8.62 -0.41 -14.04
N ASP A 189 9.50 -0.08 -14.98
CA ASP A 189 10.20 1.20 -14.99
C ASP A 189 9.25 2.39 -15.14
N ASP A 190 8.23 2.30 -16.01
CA ASP A 190 7.22 3.37 -16.17
C ASP A 190 6.44 3.60 -14.86
N VAL A 191 6.10 2.53 -14.15
CA VAL A 191 5.36 2.62 -12.88
C VAL A 191 6.27 3.14 -11.76
N MET A 192 7.47 2.59 -11.62
CA MET A 192 8.45 2.98 -10.61
C MET A 192 8.82 4.47 -10.75
N HIS A 193 9.23 4.89 -11.94
CA HIS A 193 9.55 6.28 -12.21
C HIS A 193 8.35 7.22 -12.03
N GLY A 194 7.16 6.75 -12.45
CA GLY A 194 5.92 7.52 -12.26
C GLY A 194 5.53 7.72 -10.80
N ILE A 195 5.70 6.71 -9.95
CA ILE A 195 5.52 6.82 -8.49
C ILE A 195 6.56 7.79 -7.92
N ARG A 196 7.84 7.62 -8.29
CA ARG A 196 8.93 8.50 -7.83
C ARG A 196 8.67 9.96 -8.18
N GLN A 197 8.32 10.23 -9.44
CA GLN A 197 7.97 11.58 -9.89
C GLN A 197 6.80 12.16 -9.10
N ALA A 198 5.73 11.39 -8.92
CA ALA A 198 4.57 11.82 -8.14
C ALA A 198 4.93 12.19 -6.70
N MET A 199 5.82 11.42 -6.09
CA MET A 199 6.31 11.70 -4.74
C MET A 199 7.16 12.97 -4.70
N ASN A 200 8.13 13.11 -5.59
CA ASN A 200 9.00 14.30 -5.66
C ASN A 200 8.20 15.60 -5.85
N GLU A 201 7.16 15.55 -6.69
CA GLU A 201 6.27 16.71 -6.91
C GLU A 201 5.38 17.05 -5.71
N SER A 202 5.11 16.09 -4.83
CA SER A 202 4.24 16.26 -3.68
C SER A 202 5.01 16.54 -2.38
N ASN A 203 6.15 15.88 -2.22
CA ASN A 203 7.08 16.03 -1.11
C ASN A 203 8.47 15.54 -1.55
N PRO A 204 9.40 16.44 -1.93
CA PRO A 204 10.72 16.06 -2.45
C PRO A 204 11.59 15.30 -1.43
N ASP A 205 11.29 15.44 -0.12
CA ASP A 205 12.00 14.75 0.96
C ASP A 205 11.41 13.37 1.29
N ALA A 206 10.37 12.94 0.57
CA ALA A 206 9.72 11.66 0.84
C ALA A 206 10.59 10.47 0.41
N TRP A 207 10.59 9.43 1.25
CA TRP A 207 11.30 8.18 0.97
C TRP A 207 10.45 7.22 0.15
N LEU A 208 11.08 6.60 -0.84
CA LEU A 208 10.48 5.53 -1.64
C LEU A 208 11.36 4.29 -1.55
N VAL A 209 10.89 3.29 -0.82
CA VAL A 209 11.58 2.02 -0.62
C VAL A 209 10.73 0.91 -1.25
N ALA A 210 11.33 -0.13 -1.80
CA ALA A 210 10.60 -1.24 -2.37
C ALA A 210 10.96 -2.56 -1.69
N GLU A 211 9.95 -3.44 -1.55
CA GLU A 211 10.24 -4.86 -1.42
C GLU A 211 10.68 -5.38 -2.79
N ASN A 212 11.91 -5.85 -2.87
CA ASN A 212 12.45 -6.35 -4.13
C ASN A 212 13.14 -7.70 -3.90
N GLY A 213 12.65 -8.74 -4.55
CA GLY A 213 13.20 -10.09 -4.47
C GLY A 213 14.25 -10.41 -5.54
N ASP A 214 14.51 -9.47 -6.46
CA ASP A 214 15.43 -9.63 -7.58
C ASP A 214 16.65 -8.72 -7.43
N PHE A 215 17.52 -8.73 -8.46
CA PHE A 215 18.67 -7.83 -8.53
C PHE A 215 18.21 -6.39 -8.76
N VAL A 216 18.49 -5.49 -7.81
CA VAL A 216 17.89 -4.14 -7.74
C VAL A 216 18.80 -3.02 -8.25
N ALA A 217 20.03 -3.29 -8.67
CA ALA A 217 20.98 -2.23 -9.00
C ALA A 217 20.47 -1.28 -10.11
N SER A 218 19.70 -1.79 -11.07
CA SER A 218 19.06 -0.98 -12.11
C SER A 218 17.97 -0.06 -11.56
N ASP A 219 17.30 -0.45 -10.48
CA ASP A 219 16.19 0.28 -9.91
C ASP A 219 16.64 1.42 -8.98
N LEU A 220 17.91 1.36 -8.53
CA LEU A 220 18.55 2.36 -7.67
C LEU A 220 19.31 3.44 -8.47
N ASN A 221 18.85 3.76 -9.67
CA ASN A 221 19.49 4.65 -10.63
C ASN A 221 19.26 6.16 -10.39
N GLY A 222 18.68 6.53 -9.26
CA GLY A 222 18.31 7.91 -8.92
C GLY A 222 16.94 8.35 -9.45
N LEU A 223 16.33 7.60 -10.38
CA LEU A 223 14.99 7.83 -10.91
C LEU A 223 13.95 6.86 -10.34
N GLY A 224 14.42 5.76 -9.75
CA GLY A 224 13.61 4.70 -9.15
C GLY A 224 13.54 4.76 -7.62
N TRP A 225 13.66 3.58 -7.01
CA TRP A 225 13.63 3.44 -5.55
C TRP A 225 14.82 4.15 -4.88
N HIS A 226 14.65 4.56 -3.64
CA HIS A 226 15.77 5.01 -2.79
C HIS A 226 16.50 3.83 -2.13
N GLY A 227 15.81 2.70 -1.93
CA GLY A 227 16.28 1.48 -1.32
C GLY A 227 15.31 0.33 -1.51
#